data_102faa917d580303f3b9ca06ee0f379f
#
_entry.id   102faa917d580303f3b9ca06ee0f379f
#
_cell.length_a   1.000
_cell.length_b   1.000
_cell.length_c   1.000
_cell.angle_alpha   90.00
_cell.angle_beta   90.00
_cell.angle_gamma   90.00
#
_symmetry.space_group_name_H-M   'P 1'
#
loop_
_entity.id
_entity.type
_entity.pdbx_description
1 polymer ?
#
loop_
_entity_poly.entity_id
_entity_poly.type
_entity_poly.pdbx_seq_one_letter_code
_entity_poly.pdbx_strand_id
1 'polypeptide(L)'
;MSLNGVKKVLLFILIFSQIGWFSANANELYFIDAHSQVDHKVVPINKVISLMDSAGVRHTILSTRGNLKGKTLLKLSKETSGRVTPAVRTKGKPYDTGSKKYYELLKKQIETKQFHAIAEVLLYHAKKGNKAPEVIVYPDDKRVHAALNYAIENSWPFVVHIEFASLQGEKRKKFMRAFKQMLDQHPKQPFILTHMGQLSRNRCLMLIKKHNNLYFHTGWTNPVAVESSNQPWTNIFEGYHFSPEWKDLFIQYPQRFIFALDNVFAEHWSDIYQKQMDYWKRGLAELPKKVSHLIAHGNAERLWHINTGSQ
;
A
#
# COMPACT_ATOMS: atom_id res chain seq x y z
N MET A 1 15.09 68.22 -55.75
CA MET A 1 16.48 67.82 -55.47
C MET A 1 16.52 66.96 -54.23
N SER A 2 16.86 65.74 -54.46
CA SER A 2 17.27 64.65 -53.60
C SER A 2 16.65 64.48 -52.18
N LEU A 3 15.73 63.55 -52.08
CA LEU A 3 15.20 62.93 -50.88
C LEU A 3 15.96 61.62 -50.61
N ASN A 4 16.70 61.53 -49.51
CA ASN A 4 17.30 60.29 -49.04
C ASN A 4 16.36 59.65 -47.97
N GLY A 5 15.71 58.59 -48.35
CA GLY A 5 14.89 57.78 -47.47
C GLY A 5 15.75 56.75 -46.69
N VAL A 6 15.71 56.82 -45.37
CA VAL A 6 16.32 55.84 -44.48
C VAL A 6 15.31 54.73 -44.22
N LYS A 7 15.55 53.52 -44.73
CA LYS A 7 14.78 52.32 -44.41
C LYS A 7 15.24 51.81 -43.05
N LYS A 8 14.33 51.86 -42.05
CA LYS A 8 14.48 51.14 -40.80
C LYS A 8 14.15 49.69 -41.01
N VAL A 9 15.14 48.82 -40.87
CA VAL A 9 14.94 47.37 -40.83
C VAL A 9 14.62 47.00 -39.39
N LEU A 10 13.37 46.59 -39.11
CA LEU A 10 12.99 45.98 -37.82
C LEU A 10 13.43 44.50 -37.85
N LEU A 11 14.41 44.18 -37.00
CA LEU A 11 14.85 42.82 -36.77
C LEU A 11 13.91 42.20 -35.70
N PHE A 12 12.97 41.33 -36.11
CA PHE A 12 12.19 40.52 -35.19
C PHE A 12 13.05 39.33 -34.71
N ILE A 13 13.52 39.40 -33.46
CA ILE A 13 14.14 38.27 -32.81
C ILE A 13 12.99 37.37 -32.30
N LEU A 14 12.72 36.27 -32.98
CA LEU A 14 11.86 35.19 -32.53
C LEU A 14 12.63 34.39 -31.47
N ILE A 15 12.36 34.67 -30.19
CA ILE A 15 12.78 33.80 -29.10
C ILE A 15 11.88 32.56 -29.13
N PHE A 16 12.36 31.49 -29.74
CA PHE A 16 11.78 30.17 -29.54
C PHE A 16 12.09 29.71 -28.11
N SER A 17 11.15 29.93 -27.21
CA SER A 17 11.14 29.23 -25.94
C SER A 17 10.88 27.75 -26.24
N GLN A 18 11.93 26.96 -26.21
CA GLN A 18 11.79 25.50 -26.17
C GLN A 18 11.18 25.14 -24.81
N ILE A 19 9.85 25.15 -24.75
CA ILE A 19 9.11 24.44 -23.71
C ILE A 19 9.34 22.96 -24.04
N GLY A 20 10.35 22.37 -23.40
CA GLY A 20 10.55 20.93 -23.43
C GLY A 20 9.32 20.27 -22.82
N TRP A 21 8.46 19.77 -23.68
CA TRP A 21 7.42 18.86 -23.28
C TRP A 21 8.13 17.60 -22.79
N PHE A 22 8.27 17.46 -21.47
CA PHE A 22 8.51 16.18 -20.86
C PHE A 22 7.27 15.34 -21.15
N SER A 23 7.26 14.70 -22.31
CA SER A 23 6.38 13.58 -22.58
C SER A 23 6.73 12.50 -21.55
N ALA A 24 6.00 12.44 -20.45
CA ALA A 24 6.09 11.33 -19.54
C ALA A 24 5.84 10.07 -20.37
N ASN A 25 6.88 9.27 -20.56
CA ASN A 25 6.80 8.02 -21.30
C ASN A 25 5.70 7.18 -20.65
N ALA A 26 4.54 7.06 -21.31
CA ALA A 26 3.42 6.23 -20.88
C ALA A 26 3.80 4.73 -20.69
N ASN A 27 5.06 4.41 -20.90
CA ASN A 27 5.67 3.08 -20.90
C ASN A 27 6.56 2.81 -19.69
N GLU A 28 6.84 3.80 -18.84
CA GLU A 28 7.71 3.61 -17.68
C GLU A 28 6.94 2.98 -16.51
N LEU A 29 7.55 1.95 -15.89
CA LEU A 29 7.00 1.30 -14.71
C LEU A 29 7.04 2.27 -13.53
N TYR A 30 5.88 2.58 -12.96
CA TYR A 30 5.74 3.31 -11.71
C TYR A 30 5.08 2.45 -10.64
N PHE A 31 5.06 2.94 -9.41
CA PHE A 31 4.53 2.20 -8.28
C PHE A 31 3.41 2.96 -7.58
N ILE A 32 2.46 2.19 -7.05
CA ILE A 32 1.50 2.65 -6.04
C ILE A 32 1.74 1.82 -4.79
N ASP A 33 2.25 2.45 -3.73
CA ASP A 33 2.36 1.81 -2.42
C ASP A 33 0.97 1.74 -1.77
N ALA A 34 0.34 0.57 -1.89
CA ALA A 34 -1.04 0.38 -1.48
C ALA A 34 -1.24 0.25 0.04
N HIS A 35 -0.16 0.29 0.82
CA HIS A 35 -0.23 0.29 2.28
C HIS A 35 1.06 0.74 2.91
N SER A 36 1.02 1.88 3.58
CA SER A 36 2.07 2.33 4.51
C SER A 36 1.48 3.14 5.66
N GLN A 37 2.30 3.37 6.69
CA GLN A 37 1.90 4.06 7.89
C GLN A 37 2.95 5.13 8.24
N VAL A 38 2.48 6.20 8.85
CA VAL A 38 3.35 7.29 9.29
C VAL A 38 2.99 7.70 10.72
N ASP A 39 4.01 7.96 11.52
CA ASP A 39 3.85 8.50 12.87
C ASP A 39 4.46 9.90 13.01
N HIS A 40 4.36 10.46 14.22
CA HIS A 40 4.86 11.81 14.53
C HIS A 40 6.40 11.94 14.48
N LYS A 41 7.13 10.83 14.32
CA LYS A 41 8.60 10.81 14.22
C LYS A 41 9.08 11.04 12.78
N VAL A 42 8.19 10.88 11.80
CA VAL A 42 8.48 11.19 10.39
C VAL A 42 8.34 12.71 10.19
N VAL A 43 9.42 13.42 10.37
CA VAL A 43 9.46 14.89 10.32
C VAL A 43 10.58 15.36 9.37
N PRO A 44 10.30 16.27 8.48
CA PRO A 44 8.98 16.80 8.12
C PRO A 44 8.14 15.77 7.35
N ILE A 45 6.83 15.81 7.44
CA ILE A 45 5.93 14.82 6.83
C ILE A 45 6.05 14.77 5.30
N ASN A 46 6.40 15.88 4.65
CA ASN A 46 6.63 15.94 3.20
C ASN A 46 7.85 15.13 2.74
N LYS A 47 8.73 14.69 3.65
CA LYS A 47 9.79 13.71 3.37
C LYS A 47 9.24 12.45 2.70
N VAL A 48 8.00 12.06 3.03
CA VAL A 48 7.30 10.94 2.39
C VAL A 48 7.24 11.16 0.88
N ILE A 49 6.89 12.35 0.43
CA ILE A 49 6.77 12.68 -1.01
C ILE A 49 8.13 12.68 -1.70
N SER A 50 9.15 13.27 -1.06
CA SER A 50 10.51 13.28 -1.64
C SER A 50 11.06 11.86 -1.82
N LEU A 51 10.79 10.94 -0.88
CA LEU A 51 11.17 9.54 -0.99
C LEU A 51 10.38 8.82 -2.10
N MET A 52 9.08 9.09 -2.22
CA MET A 52 8.26 8.57 -3.31
C MET A 52 8.81 9.01 -4.68
N ASP A 53 9.12 10.30 -4.83
CA ASP A 53 9.66 10.87 -6.08
C ASP A 53 10.97 10.19 -6.48
N SER A 54 11.90 10.08 -5.55
CA SER A 54 13.21 9.45 -5.81
C SER A 54 13.09 7.95 -6.13
N ALA A 55 12.00 7.30 -5.75
CA ALA A 55 11.77 5.88 -5.91
C ALA A 55 10.84 5.51 -7.08
N GLY A 56 10.23 6.48 -7.76
CA GLY A 56 9.23 6.22 -8.82
C GLY A 56 7.87 5.78 -8.27
N VAL A 57 7.56 6.12 -7.00
CA VAL A 57 6.25 5.87 -6.39
C VAL A 57 5.35 7.08 -6.64
N ARG A 58 4.35 6.93 -7.48
CA ARG A 58 3.43 8.03 -7.84
C ARG A 58 2.35 8.28 -6.82
N HIS A 59 1.94 7.22 -6.09
CA HIS A 59 0.83 7.31 -5.14
C HIS A 59 1.06 6.38 -3.94
N THR A 60 0.54 6.77 -2.77
CA THR A 60 0.52 5.92 -1.58
C THR A 60 -0.81 5.97 -0.84
N ILE A 61 -1.25 4.81 -0.32
CA ILE A 61 -2.36 4.73 0.63
C ILE A 61 -1.75 4.74 2.03
N LEU A 62 -1.99 5.80 2.77
CA LEU A 62 -1.27 6.11 3.99
C LEU A 62 -2.21 6.24 5.19
N SER A 63 -1.87 5.58 6.30
CA SER A 63 -2.57 5.73 7.57
C SER A 63 -1.67 6.33 8.65
N THR A 64 -2.28 6.93 9.69
CA THR A 64 -1.52 7.42 10.84
C THR A 64 -1.36 6.36 11.92
N ARG A 65 -0.24 6.46 12.64
CA ARG A 65 -0.01 5.69 13.86
C ARG A 65 0.52 6.57 15.01
N GLY A 66 0.72 5.97 16.18
CA GLY A 66 1.19 6.71 17.36
C GLY A 66 0.28 7.91 17.66
N ASN A 67 0.87 9.05 17.92
CA ASN A 67 0.17 10.29 18.27
C ASN A 67 -0.17 11.18 17.05
N LEU A 68 0.19 10.77 15.84
CA LEU A 68 -0.12 11.53 14.63
C LEU A 68 -1.64 11.51 14.37
N LYS A 69 -2.21 12.68 14.14
CA LYS A 69 -3.66 12.83 13.91
C LYS A 69 -3.98 12.72 12.43
N GLY A 70 -5.13 12.12 12.10
CA GLY A 70 -5.60 11.96 10.72
C GLY A 70 -5.65 13.27 9.92
N LYS A 71 -5.95 14.43 10.56
CA LYS A 71 -5.93 15.73 9.91
C LYS A 71 -4.60 16.08 9.23
N THR A 72 -3.48 15.54 9.71
CA THR A 72 -2.16 15.73 9.08
C THR A 72 -2.09 15.05 7.71
N LEU A 73 -2.66 13.84 7.59
CA LEU A 73 -2.75 13.16 6.29
C LEU A 73 -3.72 13.86 5.33
N LEU A 74 -4.84 14.34 5.85
CA LEU A 74 -5.80 15.10 5.04
C LEU A 74 -5.16 16.37 4.46
N LYS A 75 -4.35 17.06 5.27
CA LYS A 75 -3.58 18.21 4.80
C LYS A 75 -2.56 17.80 3.75
N LEU A 76 -1.74 16.77 4.00
CA LEU A 76 -0.73 16.26 3.07
C LEU A 76 -1.36 15.84 1.74
N SER A 77 -2.47 15.10 1.77
CA SER A 77 -3.21 14.68 0.57
C SER A 77 -3.62 15.88 -0.29
N LYS A 78 -4.17 16.92 0.34
CA LYS A 78 -4.58 18.17 -0.34
C LYS A 78 -3.38 18.91 -0.94
N GLU A 79 -2.28 19.05 -0.18
CA GLU A 79 -1.07 19.76 -0.61
C GLU A 79 -0.29 19.03 -1.72
N THR A 80 -0.55 17.75 -1.93
CA THR A 80 0.13 16.90 -2.92
C THR A 80 -0.78 16.49 -4.08
N SER A 81 -1.84 17.27 -4.34
CA SER A 81 -2.79 17.00 -5.43
C SER A 81 -3.32 15.57 -5.45
N GLY A 82 -3.56 15.00 -4.26
CA GLY A 82 -4.13 13.67 -4.11
C GLY A 82 -3.15 12.49 -4.29
N ARG A 83 -1.85 12.74 -4.33
CA ARG A 83 -0.83 11.65 -4.37
C ARG A 83 -0.81 10.76 -3.12
N VAL A 84 -1.48 11.18 -2.07
CA VAL A 84 -1.69 10.41 -0.84
C VAL A 84 -3.18 10.18 -0.67
N THR A 85 -3.60 8.90 -0.64
CA THR A 85 -4.94 8.51 -0.21
C THR A 85 -4.94 8.34 1.31
N PRO A 86 -5.64 9.20 2.06
CA PRO A 86 -5.77 9.03 3.50
C PRO A 86 -6.61 7.80 3.82
N ALA A 87 -6.05 6.87 4.60
CA ALA A 87 -6.76 5.70 5.10
C ALA A 87 -7.25 5.92 6.54
N VAL A 88 -8.48 5.46 6.80
CA VAL A 88 -9.09 5.43 8.14
C VAL A 88 -8.25 4.58 9.06
N ARG A 89 -7.82 5.16 10.20
CA ARG A 89 -7.04 4.44 11.19
C ARG A 89 -7.90 3.44 11.96
N THR A 90 -7.47 2.20 12.01
CA THR A 90 -8.16 1.05 12.63
C THR A 90 -7.44 0.49 13.86
N LYS A 91 -6.21 0.94 14.15
CA LYS A 91 -5.34 0.38 15.19
C LYS A 91 -5.19 1.26 16.41
N GLY A 92 -4.69 0.68 17.47
CA GLY A 92 -4.27 1.32 18.71
C GLY A 92 -5.10 0.85 19.91
N LYS A 93 -4.76 1.36 21.10
CA LYS A 93 -5.37 0.91 22.35
C LYS A 93 -6.91 0.76 22.34
N PRO A 94 -7.70 1.68 21.72
CA PRO A 94 -9.16 1.50 21.63
C PRO A 94 -9.57 0.25 20.86
N TYR A 95 -8.86 -0.08 19.75
CA TYR A 95 -9.09 -1.30 19.01
C TYR A 95 -8.67 -2.54 19.82
N ASP A 96 -7.46 -2.51 20.41
CA ASP A 96 -6.90 -3.65 21.15
C ASP A 96 -7.80 -4.04 22.33
N THR A 97 -8.39 -3.06 23.00
CA THR A 97 -9.30 -3.27 24.15
C THR A 97 -10.77 -3.46 23.79
N GLY A 98 -11.15 -3.27 22.53
CA GLY A 98 -12.55 -3.30 22.09
C GLY A 98 -13.44 -2.23 22.73
N SER A 99 -12.85 -1.10 23.13
CA SER A 99 -13.57 -0.03 23.84
C SER A 99 -14.52 0.73 22.92
N LYS A 100 -15.59 1.33 23.50
CA LYS A 100 -16.53 2.20 22.80
C LYS A 100 -15.84 3.29 21.97
N LYS A 101 -14.71 3.79 22.47
CA LYS A 101 -13.89 4.80 21.78
C LYS A 101 -13.40 4.37 20.40
N TYR A 102 -13.21 3.06 20.16
CA TYR A 102 -12.85 2.57 18.82
C TYR A 102 -13.93 2.90 17.79
N TYR A 103 -15.17 2.55 18.10
CA TYR A 103 -16.31 2.77 17.19
C TYR A 103 -16.56 4.26 16.96
N GLU A 104 -16.43 5.08 17.99
CA GLU A 104 -16.56 6.54 17.91
C GLU A 104 -15.48 7.16 17.00
N LEU A 105 -14.21 6.71 17.14
CA LEU A 105 -13.11 7.19 16.32
C LEU A 105 -13.25 6.73 14.86
N LEU A 106 -13.73 5.50 14.63
CA LEU A 106 -13.97 4.97 13.30
C LEU A 106 -15.06 5.79 12.61
N LYS A 107 -16.22 5.92 13.26
CA LYS A 107 -17.36 6.73 12.78
C LYS A 107 -16.94 8.17 12.47
N LYS A 108 -16.26 8.83 13.39
CA LYS A 108 -15.80 10.22 13.22
C LYS A 108 -14.92 10.41 11.98
N GLN A 109 -14.04 9.48 11.68
CA GLN A 109 -13.19 9.55 10.48
C GLN A 109 -14.04 9.39 9.21
N ILE A 110 -14.92 8.39 9.17
CA ILE A 110 -15.82 8.11 8.03
C ILE A 110 -16.74 9.31 7.73
N GLU A 111 -17.33 9.91 8.76
CA GLU A 111 -18.25 11.05 8.62
C GLU A 111 -17.59 12.29 8.00
N THR A 112 -16.27 12.41 8.05
CA THR A 112 -15.57 13.53 7.37
C THR A 112 -15.67 13.44 5.86
N LYS A 113 -15.92 12.24 5.27
CA LYS A 113 -15.91 11.97 3.83
C LYS A 113 -14.61 12.36 3.11
N GLN A 114 -13.50 12.45 3.86
CA GLN A 114 -12.19 12.83 3.34
C GLN A 114 -11.18 11.67 3.34
N PHE A 115 -11.56 10.53 3.90
CA PHE A 115 -10.81 9.29 3.81
C PHE A 115 -11.36 8.45 2.65
N HIS A 116 -10.48 7.77 1.92
CA HIS A 116 -10.86 7.01 0.73
C HIS A 116 -10.33 5.57 0.75
N ALA A 117 -9.89 5.11 1.90
CA ALA A 117 -9.49 3.74 2.17
C ALA A 117 -9.67 3.43 3.65
N ILE A 118 -9.69 2.14 3.99
CA ILE A 118 -9.54 1.67 5.36
C ILE A 118 -8.14 1.08 5.54
N ALA A 119 -7.46 1.44 6.64
CA ALA A 119 -6.17 0.85 6.95
C ALA A 119 -6.33 -0.61 7.39
N GLU A 120 -5.23 -1.34 7.55
CA GLU A 120 -5.28 -2.73 7.95
C GLU A 120 -5.97 -2.93 9.31
N VAL A 121 -6.79 -3.97 9.39
CA VAL A 121 -7.47 -4.43 10.61
C VAL A 121 -6.70 -5.63 11.16
N LEU A 122 -6.20 -5.52 12.39
CA LEU A 122 -5.40 -6.57 13.03
C LEU A 122 -6.30 -7.71 13.51
N LEU A 123 -6.26 -8.85 12.85
CA LEU A 123 -6.91 -10.06 13.34
C LEU A 123 -5.96 -10.89 14.21
N TYR A 124 -4.75 -11.14 13.72
CA TYR A 124 -3.68 -11.70 14.53
C TYR A 124 -2.36 -11.01 14.23
N HIS A 125 -1.78 -10.43 15.26
CA HIS A 125 -0.45 -9.83 15.24
C HIS A 125 0.36 -10.43 16.38
N ALA A 126 1.47 -11.10 16.08
CA ALA A 126 2.34 -11.70 17.07
C ALA A 126 3.06 -10.63 17.91
N LYS A 127 3.37 -10.97 19.16
CA LYS A 127 4.18 -10.11 20.02
C LYS A 127 5.56 -9.89 19.40
N LYS A 128 6.00 -8.64 19.34
CA LYS A 128 7.31 -8.23 18.79
C LYS A 128 8.18 -7.61 19.89
N GLY A 129 8.63 -8.46 20.79
CA GLY A 129 9.41 -8.01 21.96
C GLY A 129 8.65 -6.95 22.75
N ASN A 130 9.32 -5.80 23.01
CA ASN A 130 8.70 -4.64 23.67
C ASN A 130 8.11 -3.62 22.67
N LYS A 131 8.24 -3.87 21.35
CA LYS A 131 7.82 -2.92 20.31
C LYS A 131 6.31 -2.96 20.06
N ALA A 132 5.70 -4.14 20.13
CA ALA A 132 4.25 -4.29 19.93
C ALA A 132 3.70 -5.49 20.72
N PRO A 133 2.52 -5.34 21.36
CA PRO A 133 1.84 -6.45 22.04
C PRO A 133 1.29 -7.47 21.03
N GLU A 134 0.96 -8.66 21.52
CA GLU A 134 0.12 -9.59 20.77
C GLU A 134 -1.30 -9.02 20.64
N VAL A 135 -1.88 -9.13 19.45
CA VAL A 135 -3.29 -8.79 19.21
C VAL A 135 -3.99 -10.05 18.68
N ILE A 136 -5.10 -10.41 19.33
CA ILE A 136 -5.94 -11.56 18.97
C ILE A 136 -7.37 -11.06 18.83
N VAL A 137 -7.85 -10.95 17.61
CA VAL A 137 -9.21 -10.54 17.29
C VAL A 137 -9.72 -11.47 16.19
N TYR A 138 -10.73 -12.26 16.48
CA TYR A 138 -11.27 -13.18 15.49
C TYR A 138 -12.08 -12.43 14.41
N PRO A 139 -12.19 -12.99 13.19
CA PRO A 139 -12.95 -12.39 12.09
C PRO A 139 -14.41 -12.04 12.41
N ASP A 140 -15.04 -12.76 13.35
CA ASP A 140 -16.41 -12.55 13.82
C ASP A 140 -16.55 -11.54 14.96
N ASP A 141 -15.46 -10.86 15.36
CA ASP A 141 -15.51 -9.84 16.41
C ASP A 141 -16.23 -8.57 15.90
N LYS A 142 -16.99 -7.94 16.80
CA LYS A 142 -17.74 -6.70 16.51
C LYS A 142 -16.86 -5.56 15.96
N ARG A 143 -15.59 -5.49 16.36
CA ARG A 143 -14.62 -4.49 15.85
C ARG A 143 -14.33 -4.69 14.38
N VAL A 144 -14.19 -5.96 13.98
CA VAL A 144 -13.93 -6.35 12.59
C VAL A 144 -15.16 -6.05 11.74
N HIS A 145 -16.35 -6.48 12.19
CA HIS A 145 -17.60 -6.19 11.50
C HIS A 145 -17.85 -4.69 11.33
N ALA A 146 -17.58 -3.87 12.35
CA ALA A 146 -17.75 -2.42 12.23
C ALA A 146 -16.86 -1.82 11.14
N ALA A 147 -15.59 -2.26 11.06
CA ALA A 147 -14.68 -1.78 10.02
C ALA A 147 -15.05 -2.35 8.62
N LEU A 148 -15.44 -3.62 8.55
CA LEU A 148 -15.85 -4.28 7.31
C LEU A 148 -17.12 -3.64 6.72
N ASN A 149 -18.11 -3.32 7.54
CA ASN A 149 -19.33 -2.65 7.09
C ASN A 149 -19.02 -1.30 6.44
N TYR A 150 -18.15 -0.49 7.04
CA TYR A 150 -17.71 0.75 6.41
C TYR A 150 -16.94 0.54 5.10
N ALA A 151 -16.12 -0.51 5.02
CA ALA A 151 -15.45 -0.85 3.77
C ALA A 151 -16.47 -1.22 2.67
N ILE A 152 -17.48 -2.02 3.00
CA ILE A 152 -18.56 -2.42 2.07
C ILE A 152 -19.36 -1.19 1.63
N GLU A 153 -19.84 -0.36 2.57
CA GLU A 153 -20.65 0.83 2.31
C GLU A 153 -19.94 1.85 1.39
N ASN A 154 -18.60 1.93 1.49
CA ASN A 154 -17.80 2.86 0.69
C ASN A 154 -17.15 2.19 -0.53
N SER A 155 -17.40 0.90 -0.78
CA SER A 155 -16.78 0.12 -1.87
C SER A 155 -15.23 0.10 -1.79
N TRP A 156 -14.68 0.09 -0.58
CA TRP A 156 -13.24 -0.01 -0.35
C TRP A 156 -12.82 -1.46 -0.14
N PRO A 157 -11.62 -1.86 -0.61
CA PRO A 157 -11.02 -3.13 -0.20
C PRO A 157 -10.88 -3.21 1.32
N PHE A 158 -11.09 -4.41 1.88
CA PHE A 158 -10.92 -4.65 3.31
C PHE A 158 -9.55 -5.28 3.58
N VAL A 159 -8.67 -4.51 4.19
CA VAL A 159 -7.28 -4.90 4.44
C VAL A 159 -7.17 -5.57 5.80
N VAL A 160 -6.71 -6.82 5.84
CA VAL A 160 -6.59 -7.63 7.06
C VAL A 160 -5.16 -8.09 7.32
N HIS A 161 -4.79 -8.13 8.60
CA HIS A 161 -3.48 -8.56 9.06
C HIS A 161 -3.61 -9.86 9.85
N ILE A 162 -3.03 -10.94 9.33
CA ILE A 162 -2.95 -12.23 10.03
C ILE A 162 -1.57 -12.84 9.80
N GLU A 163 -0.81 -13.01 10.85
CA GLU A 163 0.52 -13.62 10.84
C GLU A 163 0.40 -15.15 11.05
N PHE A 164 -0.01 -15.88 10.01
CA PHE A 164 -0.30 -17.31 10.09
C PHE A 164 0.90 -18.17 10.46
N ALA A 165 2.14 -17.81 10.10
CA ALA A 165 3.31 -18.59 10.49
C ALA A 165 3.63 -18.45 11.98
N SER A 166 3.26 -17.34 12.58
CA SER A 166 3.39 -17.09 14.03
C SER A 166 2.34 -17.82 14.88
N LEU A 167 1.26 -18.33 14.24
CA LEU A 167 0.24 -19.14 14.91
C LEU A 167 0.64 -20.62 14.91
N GLN A 168 0.36 -21.32 16.00
CA GLN A 168 0.68 -22.73 16.21
C GLN A 168 -0.57 -23.61 16.33
N GLY A 169 -0.47 -24.87 15.93
CA GLY A 169 -1.44 -25.93 16.18
C GLY A 169 -2.90 -25.58 15.85
N GLU A 170 -3.80 -25.83 16.78
CA GLU A 170 -5.24 -25.60 16.62
C GLU A 170 -5.59 -24.11 16.50
N LYS A 171 -4.82 -23.20 17.12
CA LYS A 171 -5.05 -21.76 16.99
C LYS A 171 -4.90 -21.33 15.52
N ARG A 172 -3.86 -21.81 14.83
CA ARG A 172 -3.66 -21.56 13.39
C ARG A 172 -4.80 -22.09 12.54
N LYS A 173 -5.24 -23.32 12.81
CA LYS A 173 -6.37 -23.93 12.08
C LYS A 173 -7.66 -23.15 12.31
N LYS A 174 -7.93 -22.73 13.54
CA LYS A 174 -9.11 -21.94 13.89
C LYS A 174 -9.12 -20.60 13.16
N PHE A 175 -8.00 -19.85 13.19
CA PHE A 175 -7.89 -18.60 12.45
C PHE A 175 -8.06 -18.78 10.94
N MET A 176 -7.45 -19.82 10.36
CA MET A 176 -7.59 -20.10 8.93
C MET A 176 -9.04 -20.45 8.56
N ARG A 177 -9.75 -21.24 9.39
CA ARG A 177 -11.19 -21.53 9.15
C ARG A 177 -12.01 -20.27 9.22
N ALA A 178 -11.85 -19.46 10.28
CA ALA A 178 -12.62 -18.23 10.46
C ALA A 178 -12.34 -17.21 9.34
N PHE A 179 -11.09 -17.08 8.91
CA PHE A 179 -10.73 -16.22 7.79
C PHE A 179 -11.38 -16.67 6.48
N LYS A 180 -11.33 -17.97 6.15
CA LYS A 180 -12.00 -18.51 4.95
C LYS A 180 -13.51 -18.29 5.01
N GLN A 181 -14.12 -18.49 6.17
CA GLN A 181 -15.55 -18.25 6.38
C GLN A 181 -15.92 -16.78 6.12
N MET A 182 -15.11 -15.83 6.58
CA MET A 182 -15.30 -14.39 6.29
C MET A 182 -15.24 -14.11 4.78
N LEU A 183 -14.28 -14.72 4.05
CA LEU A 183 -14.19 -14.59 2.59
C LEU A 183 -15.45 -15.16 1.90
N ASP A 184 -15.93 -16.33 2.33
CA ASP A 184 -17.09 -17.01 1.76
C ASP A 184 -18.39 -16.23 2.04
N GLN A 185 -18.52 -15.59 3.20
CA GLN A 185 -19.69 -14.78 3.58
C GLN A 185 -19.79 -13.45 2.79
N HIS A 186 -18.68 -12.96 2.25
CA HIS A 186 -18.63 -11.70 1.53
C HIS A 186 -17.97 -11.84 0.14
N PRO A 187 -18.55 -12.65 -0.78
CA PRO A 187 -17.90 -13.05 -2.03
C PRO A 187 -17.61 -11.88 -3.00
N LYS A 188 -18.32 -10.76 -2.87
CA LYS A 188 -18.15 -9.56 -3.69
C LYS A 188 -17.18 -8.54 -3.08
N GLN A 189 -16.84 -8.68 -1.78
CA GLN A 189 -15.93 -7.77 -1.09
C GLN A 189 -14.49 -8.15 -1.39
N PRO A 190 -13.65 -7.23 -1.93
CA PRO A 190 -12.21 -7.48 -2.03
C PRO A 190 -11.56 -7.51 -0.64
N PHE A 191 -10.90 -8.62 -0.31
CA PHE A 191 -10.08 -8.77 0.89
C PHE A 191 -8.62 -8.75 0.53
N ILE A 192 -7.83 -7.96 1.26
CA ILE A 192 -6.39 -7.86 1.07
C ILE A 192 -5.69 -8.43 2.29
N LEU A 193 -4.97 -9.55 2.13
CA LEU A 193 -4.17 -10.13 3.21
C LEU A 193 -2.76 -9.53 3.18
N THR A 194 -2.40 -8.78 4.22
CA THR A 194 -1.08 -8.14 4.31
C THR A 194 0.03 -9.18 4.48
N HIS A 195 1.25 -8.86 4.05
CA HIS A 195 2.46 -9.67 4.24
C HIS A 195 2.34 -11.11 3.71
N MET A 196 1.56 -11.33 2.65
CA MET A 196 1.18 -12.67 2.19
C MET A 196 0.58 -13.55 3.31
N GLY A 197 0.17 -12.96 4.45
CA GLY A 197 -0.25 -13.66 5.65
C GLY A 197 0.85 -14.52 6.28
N GLN A 198 2.13 -14.26 6.00
CA GLN A 198 3.25 -15.15 6.35
C GLN A 198 3.04 -16.59 5.81
N LEU A 199 2.41 -16.71 4.64
CA LEU A 199 2.08 -18.01 4.03
C LEU A 199 3.15 -18.42 3.01
N SER A 200 3.36 -19.73 2.85
CA SER A 200 4.14 -20.25 1.75
C SER A 200 3.42 -20.07 0.40
N ARG A 201 4.18 -20.08 -0.68
CA ARG A 201 3.67 -20.01 -2.06
C ARG A 201 2.49 -20.97 -2.31
N ASN A 202 2.62 -22.23 -1.89
CA ASN A 202 1.59 -23.24 -2.11
C ASN A 202 0.28 -22.92 -1.34
N ARG A 203 0.39 -22.37 -0.14
CA ARG A 203 -0.79 -21.94 0.63
C ARG A 203 -1.46 -20.73 0.02
N CYS A 204 -0.70 -19.76 -0.48
CA CYS A 204 -1.25 -18.63 -1.25
C CYS A 204 -1.99 -19.14 -2.49
N LEU A 205 -1.40 -20.04 -3.28
CA LEU A 205 -2.03 -20.64 -4.45
C LEU A 205 -3.35 -21.33 -4.13
N MET A 206 -3.38 -22.13 -3.04
CA MET A 206 -4.62 -22.81 -2.60
C MET A 206 -5.74 -21.81 -2.27
N LEU A 207 -5.41 -20.72 -1.60
CA LEU A 207 -6.37 -19.66 -1.27
C LEU A 207 -6.85 -18.91 -2.52
N ILE A 208 -5.93 -18.57 -3.43
CA ILE A 208 -6.24 -17.91 -4.71
C ILE A 208 -7.23 -18.73 -5.53
N LYS A 209 -7.01 -20.06 -5.63
CA LYS A 209 -7.89 -20.96 -6.39
C LYS A 209 -9.27 -21.07 -5.79
N LYS A 210 -9.41 -20.92 -4.48
CA LYS A 210 -10.69 -21.09 -3.77
C LYS A 210 -11.47 -19.79 -3.63
N HIS A 211 -10.80 -18.65 -3.43
CA HIS A 211 -11.46 -17.39 -3.08
C HIS A 211 -11.11 -16.29 -4.10
N ASN A 212 -12.06 -15.99 -4.99
CA ASN A 212 -11.89 -15.00 -6.05
C ASN A 212 -11.80 -13.56 -5.54
N ASN A 213 -12.22 -13.31 -4.33
CA ASN A 213 -12.22 -12.02 -3.65
C ASN A 213 -10.98 -11.78 -2.77
N LEU A 214 -10.01 -12.71 -2.74
CA LEU A 214 -8.79 -12.57 -1.95
C LEU A 214 -7.62 -12.06 -2.80
N TYR A 215 -6.91 -11.08 -2.26
CA TYR A 215 -5.70 -10.46 -2.79
C TYR A 215 -4.61 -10.45 -1.72
N PHE A 216 -3.36 -10.20 -2.11
CA PHE A 216 -2.22 -10.21 -1.22
C PHE A 216 -1.41 -8.91 -1.35
N HIS A 217 -1.12 -8.27 -0.24
CA HIS A 217 -0.11 -7.21 -0.17
C HIS A 217 1.30 -7.79 -0.05
N THR A 218 2.24 -7.15 -0.73
CA THR A 218 3.65 -7.55 -0.76
C THR A 218 4.50 -6.93 0.36
N GLY A 219 3.93 -6.16 1.25
CA GLY A 219 4.66 -5.57 2.39
C GLY A 219 5.42 -6.63 3.20
N TRP A 220 6.61 -6.30 3.70
CA TRP A 220 7.47 -7.18 4.50
C TRP A 220 7.85 -8.51 3.84
N THR A 221 7.96 -8.54 2.50
CA THR A 221 8.35 -9.76 1.77
C THR A 221 9.68 -9.65 1.02
N ASN A 222 10.35 -8.50 1.10
CA ASN A 222 11.69 -8.30 0.55
C ASN A 222 12.77 -8.50 1.63
N PRO A 223 14.02 -8.84 1.28
CA PRO A 223 15.08 -9.13 2.23
C PRO A 223 15.33 -8.01 3.26
N VAL A 224 15.28 -6.74 2.85
CA VAL A 224 15.48 -5.61 3.76
C VAL A 224 14.48 -5.62 4.91
N ALA A 225 13.21 -5.88 4.61
CA ALA A 225 12.15 -5.95 5.61
C ALA A 225 12.23 -7.26 6.42
N VAL A 226 12.48 -8.39 5.76
CA VAL A 226 12.59 -9.71 6.41
C VAL A 226 13.73 -9.72 7.44
N GLU A 227 14.90 -9.21 7.09
CA GLU A 227 16.08 -9.18 7.94
C GLU A 227 15.98 -8.16 9.08
N SER A 228 15.12 -7.16 8.95
CA SER A 228 14.93 -6.13 9.99
C SER A 228 14.22 -6.63 11.24
N SER A 229 13.68 -7.85 11.23
CA SER A 229 12.97 -8.44 12.36
C SER A 229 13.08 -9.96 12.41
N ASN A 230 13.03 -10.53 13.63
CA ASN A 230 13.05 -11.99 13.86
C ASN A 230 11.65 -12.63 13.69
N GLN A 231 10.81 -12.09 12.79
CA GLN A 231 9.50 -12.64 12.52
C GLN A 231 9.56 -13.59 11.30
N PRO A 232 8.70 -14.62 11.24
CA PRO A 232 8.70 -15.58 10.14
C PRO A 232 8.01 -15.00 8.88
N TRP A 233 8.53 -13.87 8.38
CA TRP A 233 8.02 -13.25 7.17
C TRP A 233 8.22 -14.13 5.95
N THR A 234 7.32 -14.04 5.02
CA THR A 234 7.47 -14.68 3.72
C THR A 234 8.50 -13.92 2.90
N ASN A 235 9.68 -14.49 2.71
CA ASN A 235 10.65 -13.96 1.75
C ASN A 235 10.31 -14.50 0.35
N ILE A 236 10.13 -13.57 -0.61
CA ILE A 236 9.83 -13.93 -2.00
C ILE A 236 11.03 -13.75 -2.92
N PHE A 237 12.19 -13.39 -2.38
CA PHE A 237 13.42 -13.12 -3.13
C PHE A 237 14.52 -14.13 -2.81
N GLU A 238 15.34 -14.40 -3.84
CA GLU A 238 16.66 -15.04 -3.76
C GLU A 238 17.68 -14.04 -4.31
N GLY A 239 18.51 -13.45 -3.42
CA GLY A 239 19.29 -12.27 -3.77
C GLY A 239 18.37 -11.12 -4.21
N TYR A 240 18.65 -10.52 -5.36
CA TYR A 240 17.83 -9.46 -5.94
C TYR A 240 16.72 -9.94 -6.90
N HIS A 241 16.58 -11.26 -7.08
CA HIS A 241 15.64 -11.89 -8.00
C HIS A 241 14.44 -12.45 -7.24
N PHE A 242 13.27 -12.51 -7.88
CA PHE A 242 12.21 -13.33 -7.32
C PHE A 242 12.62 -14.79 -7.34
N SER A 243 12.35 -15.53 -6.26
CA SER A 243 12.51 -16.97 -6.31
C SER A 243 11.65 -17.58 -7.42
N PRO A 244 12.10 -18.64 -8.11
CA PRO A 244 11.39 -19.19 -9.26
C PRO A 244 9.92 -19.51 -8.98
N GLU A 245 9.64 -20.06 -7.81
CA GLU A 245 8.28 -20.45 -7.41
C GLU A 245 7.34 -19.24 -7.22
N TRP A 246 7.84 -18.10 -6.72
CA TRP A 246 7.07 -16.88 -6.58
C TRP A 246 6.90 -16.16 -7.91
N LYS A 247 7.94 -16.16 -8.74
CA LYS A 247 7.90 -15.64 -10.11
C LYS A 247 6.80 -16.32 -10.92
N ASP A 248 6.74 -17.64 -10.89
CA ASP A 248 5.70 -18.43 -11.55
C ASP A 248 4.31 -18.08 -11.04
N LEU A 249 4.14 -17.93 -9.73
CA LEU A 249 2.85 -17.59 -9.15
C LEU A 249 2.38 -16.18 -9.56
N PHE A 250 3.30 -15.20 -9.62
CA PHE A 250 3.01 -13.85 -10.09
C PHE A 250 2.59 -13.84 -11.57
N ILE A 251 3.24 -14.62 -12.41
CA ILE A 251 2.88 -14.74 -13.84
C ILE A 251 1.50 -15.39 -14.01
N GLN A 252 1.20 -16.44 -13.22
CA GLN A 252 -0.07 -17.16 -13.32
C GLN A 252 -1.27 -16.37 -12.78
N TYR A 253 -1.08 -15.56 -11.73
CA TYR A 253 -2.16 -14.86 -11.04
C TYR A 253 -1.82 -13.37 -10.76
N PRO A 254 -1.39 -12.60 -11.79
CA PRO A 254 -0.90 -11.25 -11.58
C PRO A 254 -1.93 -10.30 -10.95
N GLN A 255 -3.23 -10.55 -11.15
CA GLN A 255 -4.31 -9.71 -10.60
C GLN A 255 -4.50 -9.87 -9.09
N ARG A 256 -3.80 -10.83 -8.46
CA ARG A 256 -3.95 -11.17 -7.04
C ARG A 256 -2.92 -10.53 -6.13
N PHE A 257 -1.89 -9.92 -6.68
CA PHE A 257 -0.78 -9.34 -5.93
C PHE A 257 -0.76 -7.83 -6.09
N ILE A 258 -0.58 -7.13 -4.99
CA ILE A 258 -0.63 -5.67 -4.92
C ILE A 258 0.64 -5.20 -4.24
N PHE A 259 1.39 -4.34 -4.93
CA PHE A 259 2.59 -3.75 -4.36
C PHE A 259 2.24 -2.90 -3.13
N ALA A 260 2.96 -3.14 -2.05
CA ALA A 260 2.95 -2.34 -0.83
C ALA A 260 4.29 -2.50 -0.12
N LEU A 261 4.73 -1.46 0.56
CA LEU A 261 5.95 -1.48 1.39
C LEU A 261 5.63 -1.77 2.85
N ASP A 262 4.48 -1.29 3.33
CA ASP A 262 4.09 -1.25 4.75
C ASP A 262 5.19 -0.62 5.61
N ASN A 263 5.62 0.55 5.22
CA ASN A 263 6.49 1.37 6.06
C ASN A 263 5.76 1.74 7.34
N VAL A 264 6.33 1.39 8.50
CA VAL A 264 5.66 1.49 9.80
C VAL A 264 6.40 2.43 10.74
N PHE A 265 7.74 2.38 10.73
CA PHE A 265 8.60 3.15 11.61
C PHE A 265 9.29 4.29 10.87
N ALA A 266 9.79 5.29 11.61
CA ALA A 266 10.48 6.44 11.02
C ALA A 266 11.71 6.03 10.18
N GLU A 267 12.38 4.95 10.58
CA GLU A 267 13.54 4.38 9.89
C GLU A 267 13.20 3.89 8.49
N HIS A 268 11.97 3.41 8.26
CA HIS A 268 11.51 2.97 6.93
C HIS A 268 11.37 4.16 5.97
N TRP A 269 11.21 5.38 6.51
CA TRP A 269 11.16 6.62 5.75
C TRP A 269 12.54 7.29 5.67
N SER A 270 13.55 6.50 5.29
CA SER A 270 14.96 6.89 5.13
C SER A 270 15.57 6.11 3.96
N ASP A 271 16.87 5.84 4.00
CA ASP A 271 17.59 5.00 3.02
C ASP A 271 16.99 3.60 2.87
N ILE A 272 16.32 3.09 3.92
CA ILE A 272 15.60 1.82 3.88
C ILE A 272 14.52 1.84 2.80
N TYR A 273 13.86 2.98 2.58
CA TYR A 273 12.85 3.12 1.53
C TYR A 273 13.42 2.78 0.16
N GLN A 274 14.56 3.39 -0.20
CA GLN A 274 15.22 3.13 -1.49
C GLN A 274 15.73 1.70 -1.60
N LYS A 275 16.33 1.17 -0.53
CA LYS A 275 16.82 -0.22 -0.52
C LYS A 275 15.70 -1.22 -0.79
N GLN A 276 14.53 -1.03 -0.22
CA GLN A 276 13.35 -1.85 -0.52
C GLN A 276 12.93 -1.70 -1.99
N MET A 277 12.86 -0.46 -2.49
CA MET A 277 12.46 -0.19 -3.87
C MET A 277 13.42 -0.80 -4.90
N ASP A 278 14.72 -0.89 -4.60
CA ASP A 278 15.72 -1.51 -5.48
C ASP A 278 15.43 -3.01 -5.69
N TYR A 279 15.04 -3.73 -4.64
CA TYR A 279 14.57 -5.12 -4.77
C TYR A 279 13.34 -5.22 -5.68
N TRP A 280 12.35 -4.38 -5.44
CA TRP A 280 11.10 -4.40 -6.20
C TRP A 280 11.29 -4.03 -7.67
N LYS A 281 12.08 -3.01 -7.96
CA LYS A 281 12.40 -2.60 -9.34
C LYS A 281 13.08 -3.73 -10.10
N ARG A 282 14.09 -4.38 -9.49
CA ARG A 282 14.81 -5.49 -10.11
C ARG A 282 13.93 -6.72 -10.28
N GLY A 283 13.22 -7.14 -9.24
CA GLY A 283 12.34 -8.31 -9.33
C GLY A 283 11.22 -8.13 -10.36
N LEU A 284 10.55 -6.99 -10.39
CA LEU A 284 9.48 -6.73 -11.37
C LEU A 284 10.01 -6.59 -12.81
N ALA A 285 11.26 -6.15 -13.01
CA ALA A 285 11.87 -6.10 -14.34
C ALA A 285 12.04 -7.47 -14.98
N GLU A 286 12.01 -8.56 -14.21
CA GLU A 286 12.11 -9.94 -14.70
C GLU A 286 10.78 -10.51 -15.21
N LEU A 287 9.68 -9.84 -14.90
CA LEU A 287 8.35 -10.31 -15.26
C LEU A 287 7.90 -9.74 -16.61
N PRO A 288 6.99 -10.41 -17.32
CA PRO A 288 6.35 -9.82 -18.48
C PRO A 288 5.75 -8.45 -18.13
N LYS A 289 5.93 -7.45 -18.98
CA LYS A 289 5.53 -6.04 -18.73
C LYS A 289 4.12 -5.90 -18.18
N LYS A 290 3.14 -6.61 -18.75
CA LYS A 290 1.75 -6.60 -18.26
C LYS A 290 1.62 -7.08 -16.81
N VAL A 291 2.40 -8.09 -16.42
CA VAL A 291 2.43 -8.64 -15.07
C VAL A 291 3.03 -7.63 -14.10
N SER A 292 4.19 -7.06 -14.45
CA SER A 292 4.87 -6.03 -13.64
C SER A 292 3.96 -4.84 -13.38
N HIS A 293 3.30 -4.31 -14.42
CA HIS A 293 2.38 -3.17 -14.31
C HIS A 293 1.18 -3.48 -13.43
N LEU A 294 0.57 -4.68 -13.56
CA LEU A 294 -0.55 -5.07 -12.70
C LEU A 294 -0.15 -5.09 -11.22
N ILE A 295 1.02 -5.67 -10.89
CA ILE A 295 1.50 -5.78 -9.50
C ILE A 295 1.94 -4.42 -8.96
N ALA A 296 2.71 -3.64 -9.74
CA ALA A 296 3.27 -2.37 -9.29
C ALA A 296 2.21 -1.30 -9.02
N HIS A 297 1.17 -1.24 -9.84
CA HIS A 297 0.14 -0.19 -9.72
C HIS A 297 -1.27 -0.61 -10.16
N GLY A 298 -1.45 -1.32 -11.28
CA GLY A 298 -2.75 -1.51 -11.91
C GLY A 298 -3.80 -2.20 -11.02
N ASN A 299 -3.39 -3.12 -10.14
CA ASN A 299 -4.31 -3.73 -9.17
C ASN A 299 -4.74 -2.73 -8.10
N ALA A 300 -3.85 -1.87 -7.62
CA ALA A 300 -4.18 -0.82 -6.67
C ALA A 300 -5.12 0.22 -7.32
N GLU A 301 -4.82 0.68 -8.53
CA GLU A 301 -5.69 1.59 -9.30
C GLU A 301 -7.11 1.06 -9.41
N ARG A 302 -7.24 -0.19 -9.84
CA ARG A 302 -8.54 -0.84 -10.01
C ARG A 302 -9.31 -1.01 -8.71
N LEU A 303 -8.64 -1.40 -7.63
CA LEU A 303 -9.29 -1.75 -6.36
C LEU A 303 -9.66 -0.52 -5.53
N TRP A 304 -8.87 0.54 -5.55
CA TRP A 304 -9.15 1.78 -4.80
C TRP A 304 -9.60 2.93 -5.70
N HIS A 305 -9.85 2.66 -7.00
CA HIS A 305 -10.26 3.68 -7.97
C HIS A 305 -9.30 4.88 -8.03
N ILE A 306 -7.98 4.59 -7.89
CA ILE A 306 -6.94 5.61 -7.94
C ILE A 306 -6.74 6.01 -9.41
N ASN A 307 -6.90 7.28 -9.69
CA ASN A 307 -6.58 7.83 -11.01
C ASN A 307 -5.23 8.55 -10.92
N THR A 308 -4.18 7.91 -11.41
CA THR A 308 -2.83 8.51 -11.51
C THR A 308 -2.64 9.28 -12.81
N GLY A 309 -3.71 9.69 -13.50
CA GLY A 309 -3.70 10.33 -14.80
C GLY A 309 -2.41 11.07 -15.12
N SER A 310 -1.96 11.03 -16.34
CA SER A 310 -0.72 11.68 -16.82
C SER A 310 -0.64 13.13 -16.32
N GLN A 311 0.10 13.32 -15.21
CA GLN A 311 0.55 14.64 -14.76
C GLN A 311 1.77 15.03 -15.57
#